data_526ef89eb2d2eac5330fc687ba0d71a6
#
_entry.id   526ef89eb2d2eac5330fc687ba0d71a6
#
_cell.length_a   1.000
_cell.length_b   1.000
_cell.length_c   1.000
_cell.angle_alpha   90.00
_cell.angle_beta   90.00
_cell.angle_gamma   90.00
#
_symmetry.space_group_name_H-M   'P 1'
#
loop_
_entity.id
_entity.type
_entity.pdbx_description
1 polymer ?
#
loop_
_entity_poly.entity_id
_entity_poly.type
_entity_poly.pdbx_seq_one_letter_code
_entity_poly.pdbx_strand_id
1 'polypeptide(L)'
;MKTEDIHQGQELRSSGYSASAVMPAQDKTTIELTRIWQEELSVDAISGGQNFFDLGGDSSLAVRMFARIDQLFGVKLPLATLYEAPTIDELARILRAEVPTSGWSPLVAIQPLGSRPPLFCMHGAGGTVLMYRDLSLHLGNDQPFFGLQAAGLDGSSAPLATIEEMAELYVKEIRRTQPRGPYFIAGYCMGGTVAYEVA
;
A
#
# COMPACT_ATOMS: atom_id res chain seq x y z
N MET A 1 -49.49 64.03 31.82
CA MET A 1 -48.97 64.92 30.77
C MET A 1 -48.03 64.10 29.92
N LYS A 2 -48.53 63.78 28.72
CA LYS A 2 -47.85 63.52 27.43
C LYS A 2 -46.64 62.64 27.47
N THR A 3 -46.70 61.36 26.96
CA THR A 3 -46.56 60.95 25.55
C THR A 3 -45.07 61.06 25.12
N GLU A 4 -44.45 60.08 24.57
CA GLU A 4 -44.68 59.51 23.24
C GLU A 4 -43.91 58.23 23.04
N ASP A 5 -44.55 57.30 22.34
CA ASP A 5 -43.95 56.09 21.66
C ASP A 5 -42.83 56.44 20.69
N ILE A 6 -41.80 55.66 20.64
CA ILE A 6 -41.09 55.41 19.39
C ILE A 6 -40.71 53.90 19.32
N HIS A 7 -41.50 53.16 18.55
CA HIS A 7 -41.11 51.89 17.98
C HIS A 7 -39.98 52.14 16.99
N GLN A 8 -38.83 51.47 17.18
CA GLN A 8 -37.92 51.19 16.12
C GLN A 8 -37.68 49.69 16.04
N GLY A 9 -38.31 49.12 15.01
CA GLY A 9 -38.06 47.76 14.58
C GLY A 9 -36.66 47.61 14.07
N GLN A 10 -35.90 46.71 14.68
CA GLN A 10 -34.67 46.20 14.13
C GLN A 10 -34.97 44.92 13.39
N GLU A 11 -34.98 45.01 12.06
CA GLU A 11 -34.95 43.86 11.15
C GLU A 11 -33.68 43.05 11.39
N LEU A 12 -33.85 41.87 11.93
CA LEU A 12 -32.82 40.83 11.93
C LEU A 12 -32.62 40.35 10.50
N ARG A 13 -31.60 40.90 9.84
CA ARG A 13 -31.11 40.33 8.61
C ARG A 13 -30.46 38.97 8.92
N SER A 14 -31.19 37.92 8.61
CA SER A 14 -30.67 36.57 8.57
C SER A 14 -29.61 36.48 7.46
N SER A 15 -28.35 36.65 7.83
CA SER A 15 -27.24 36.35 6.97
C SER A 15 -27.14 34.83 6.83
N GLY A 16 -27.75 34.32 5.76
CA GLY A 16 -27.58 32.94 5.34
C GLY A 16 -26.14 32.69 4.90
N TYR A 17 -25.29 32.21 5.79
CA TYR A 17 -24.06 31.56 5.42
C TYR A 17 -24.37 30.17 4.86
N SER A 18 -24.67 30.12 3.59
CA SER A 18 -24.53 28.90 2.81
C SER A 18 -23.04 28.62 2.68
N ALA A 19 -22.48 27.91 3.63
CA ALA A 19 -21.19 27.26 3.46
C ALA A 19 -21.40 26.11 2.48
N SER A 20 -21.44 26.44 1.19
CA SER A 20 -21.14 25.49 0.14
C SER A 20 -19.69 25.06 0.38
N ALA A 21 -19.51 23.92 1.02
CA ALA A 21 -18.23 23.25 1.08
C ALA A 21 -17.83 22.95 -0.38
N VAL A 22 -17.03 23.84 -0.95
CA VAL A 22 -16.36 23.58 -2.22
C VAL A 22 -15.45 22.40 -1.95
N MET A 23 -15.91 21.19 -2.30
CA MET A 23 -15.05 20.01 -2.37
C MET A 23 -13.83 20.41 -3.22
N PRO A 24 -12.60 20.23 -2.73
CA PRO A 24 -11.45 20.49 -3.57
C PRO A 24 -11.61 19.66 -4.84
N ALA A 25 -11.47 20.29 -6.00
CA ALA A 25 -11.55 19.61 -7.28
C ALA A 25 -10.53 18.46 -7.24
N GLN A 26 -11.04 17.22 -7.32
CA GLN A 26 -10.16 16.06 -7.42
C GLN A 26 -9.27 16.29 -8.63
N ASP A 27 -7.96 16.19 -8.43
CA ASP A 27 -7.04 16.35 -9.53
C ASP A 27 -7.17 15.16 -10.51
N LYS A 28 -6.64 15.34 -11.71
CA LYS A 28 -6.71 14.34 -12.78
C LYS A 28 -6.15 12.99 -12.32
N THR A 29 -5.08 12.99 -11.53
CA THR A 29 -4.45 11.76 -11.01
C THR A 29 -5.40 10.96 -10.13
N THR A 30 -6.05 11.62 -9.18
CA THR A 30 -7.01 10.98 -8.28
C THR A 30 -8.23 10.45 -9.03
N ILE A 31 -8.75 11.20 -10.01
CA ILE A 31 -9.89 10.76 -10.84
C ILE A 31 -9.55 9.50 -11.62
N GLU A 32 -8.39 9.47 -12.29
CA GLU A 32 -7.97 8.31 -13.09
C GLU A 32 -7.66 7.10 -12.22
N LEU A 33 -7.02 7.27 -11.05
CA LEU A 33 -6.82 6.20 -10.08
C LEU A 33 -8.14 5.63 -9.58
N THR A 34 -9.10 6.50 -9.23
CA THR A 34 -10.44 6.06 -8.78
C THR A 34 -11.09 5.20 -9.85
N ARG A 35 -11.03 5.61 -11.13
CA ARG A 35 -11.59 4.84 -12.24
C ARG A 35 -10.90 3.48 -12.39
N ILE A 36 -9.57 3.42 -12.35
CA ILE A 36 -8.83 2.17 -12.42
C ILE A 36 -9.23 1.22 -11.28
N TRP A 37 -9.31 1.74 -10.06
CA TRP A 37 -9.68 0.93 -8.89
C TRP A 37 -11.11 0.41 -8.98
N GLN A 38 -12.08 1.24 -9.38
CA GLN A 38 -13.47 0.82 -9.57
C GLN A 38 -13.60 -0.33 -10.59
N GLU A 39 -12.91 -0.19 -11.71
CA GLU A 39 -12.94 -1.20 -12.77
C GLU A 39 -12.26 -2.51 -12.34
N GLU A 40 -11.07 -2.44 -11.70
CA GLU A 40 -10.34 -3.64 -11.29
C GLU A 40 -10.98 -4.35 -10.09
N LEU A 41 -11.51 -3.61 -9.13
CA LEU A 41 -12.18 -4.15 -7.95
C LEU A 41 -13.66 -4.46 -8.16
N SER A 42 -14.23 -4.05 -9.31
CA SER A 42 -15.66 -4.20 -9.64
C SER A 42 -16.59 -3.57 -8.59
N VAL A 43 -16.28 -2.34 -8.17
CA VAL A 43 -17.05 -1.58 -7.17
C VAL A 43 -17.52 -0.25 -7.75
N ASP A 44 -18.77 0.14 -7.46
CA ASP A 44 -19.41 1.32 -8.07
C ASP A 44 -18.91 2.64 -7.46
N ALA A 45 -18.55 2.66 -6.18
CA ALA A 45 -18.10 3.86 -5.49
C ALA A 45 -16.95 3.58 -4.53
N ILE A 46 -15.89 4.40 -4.63
CA ILE A 46 -14.73 4.33 -3.75
C ILE A 46 -14.41 5.73 -3.25
N SER A 47 -14.17 5.87 -1.93
CA SER A 47 -13.55 7.07 -1.37
C SER A 47 -12.04 6.96 -1.38
N GLY A 48 -11.33 8.09 -1.56
CA GLY A 48 -9.87 8.12 -1.68
C GLY A 48 -9.09 7.50 -0.52
N GLY A 49 -9.67 7.47 0.68
CA GLY A 49 -9.06 6.90 1.87
C GLY A 49 -9.37 5.42 2.14
N GLN A 50 -10.15 4.75 1.29
CA GLN A 50 -10.42 3.32 1.45
C GLN A 50 -9.21 2.47 1.04
N ASN A 51 -8.94 1.43 1.83
CA ASN A 51 -7.79 0.55 1.63
C ASN A 51 -8.09 -0.49 0.53
N PHE A 52 -7.16 -0.67 -0.40
CA PHE A 52 -7.23 -1.62 -1.52
C PHE A 52 -7.62 -3.03 -1.10
N PHE A 53 -6.98 -3.53 -0.07
CA PHE A 53 -7.19 -4.89 0.40
C PHE A 53 -8.55 -5.07 1.09
N ASP A 54 -9.02 -4.04 1.82
CA ASP A 54 -10.33 -4.08 2.51
C ASP A 54 -11.50 -4.03 1.51
N LEU A 55 -11.24 -3.53 0.28
CA LEU A 55 -12.16 -3.57 -0.84
C LEU A 55 -12.13 -4.91 -1.61
N GLY A 56 -11.39 -5.90 -1.13
CA GLY A 56 -11.25 -7.20 -1.78
C GLY A 56 -10.09 -7.30 -2.76
N GLY A 57 -9.18 -6.33 -2.76
CA GLY A 57 -7.98 -6.35 -3.59
C GLY A 57 -7.03 -7.48 -3.21
N ASP A 58 -6.56 -8.21 -4.21
CA ASP A 58 -5.57 -9.28 -4.08
C ASP A 58 -4.33 -9.03 -4.97
N SER A 59 -3.37 -9.95 -4.93
CA SER A 59 -2.14 -9.81 -5.72
C SER A 59 -2.38 -9.86 -7.24
N SER A 60 -3.40 -10.55 -7.73
CA SER A 60 -3.73 -10.60 -9.16
C SER A 60 -4.34 -9.29 -9.64
N LEU A 61 -5.25 -8.73 -8.83
CA LEU A 61 -5.84 -7.40 -9.05
C LEU A 61 -4.78 -6.31 -8.99
N ALA A 62 -3.85 -6.39 -8.03
CA ALA A 62 -2.74 -5.45 -7.91
C ALA A 62 -1.84 -5.44 -9.14
N VAL A 63 -1.49 -6.61 -9.69
CA VAL A 63 -0.69 -6.70 -10.93
C VAL A 63 -1.38 -5.99 -12.09
N ARG A 64 -2.68 -6.24 -12.31
CA ARG A 64 -3.43 -5.59 -13.40
C ARG A 64 -3.56 -4.08 -13.19
N MET A 65 -3.87 -3.67 -11.97
CA MET A 65 -3.99 -2.26 -11.58
C MET A 65 -2.66 -1.51 -11.82
N PHE A 66 -1.54 -2.07 -11.39
CA PHE A 66 -0.22 -1.42 -11.56
C PHE A 66 0.22 -1.40 -13.02
N ALA A 67 -0.12 -2.41 -13.82
CA ALA A 67 0.12 -2.39 -15.26
C ALA A 67 -0.66 -1.24 -15.95
N ARG A 68 -1.89 -0.97 -15.52
CA ARG A 68 -2.69 0.16 -16.02
C ARG A 68 -2.16 1.52 -15.56
N ILE A 69 -1.67 1.59 -14.32
CA ILE A 69 -1.01 2.79 -13.80
C ILE A 69 0.24 3.10 -14.64
N ASP A 70 1.08 2.10 -14.90
CA ASP A 70 2.26 2.26 -15.76
C ASP A 70 1.89 2.75 -17.16
N GLN A 71 0.89 2.14 -17.79
CA GLN A 71 0.41 2.56 -19.12
C GLN A 71 -0.14 3.99 -19.15
N LEU A 72 -0.84 4.43 -18.11
CA LEU A 72 -1.50 5.73 -18.09
C LEU A 72 -0.59 6.87 -17.64
N PHE A 73 0.24 6.60 -16.62
CA PHE A 73 1.09 7.63 -15.99
C PHE A 73 2.56 7.50 -16.39
N GLY A 74 2.97 6.42 -17.04
CA GLY A 74 4.38 6.17 -17.39
C GLY A 74 5.27 5.92 -16.17
N VAL A 75 4.68 5.54 -15.04
CA VAL A 75 5.37 5.32 -13.76
C VAL A 75 5.24 3.87 -13.34
N LYS A 76 6.36 3.16 -13.34
CA LYS A 76 6.42 1.77 -12.90
C LYS A 76 6.67 1.70 -11.40
N LEU A 77 5.66 1.31 -10.64
CA LEU A 77 5.73 1.17 -9.20
C LEU A 77 5.89 -0.31 -8.81
N PRO A 78 6.72 -0.63 -7.79
CA PRO A 78 6.75 -1.97 -7.20
C PRO A 78 5.39 -2.32 -6.59
N LEU A 79 4.94 -3.58 -6.70
CA LEU A 79 3.68 -4.03 -6.09
C LEU A 79 3.67 -3.83 -4.57
N ALA A 80 4.84 -3.92 -3.93
CA ALA A 80 5.00 -3.67 -2.51
C ALA A 80 4.63 -2.24 -2.09
N THR A 81 4.56 -1.28 -3.03
CA THR A 81 4.05 0.07 -2.77
C THR A 81 2.66 0.07 -2.13
N LEU A 82 1.83 -0.98 -2.38
CA LEU A 82 0.53 -1.11 -1.73
C LEU A 82 0.59 -1.34 -0.21
N TYR A 83 1.71 -1.74 0.35
CA TYR A 83 1.88 -1.76 1.80
C TYR A 83 2.16 -0.36 2.38
N GLU A 84 2.81 0.51 1.60
CA GLU A 84 3.16 1.87 1.99
C GLU A 84 2.03 2.86 1.67
N ALA A 85 1.32 2.62 0.58
CA ALA A 85 0.26 3.48 0.05
C ALA A 85 -0.95 2.63 -0.39
N PRO A 86 -1.70 2.05 0.57
CA PRO A 86 -2.81 1.16 0.28
C PRO A 86 -4.10 1.88 -0.12
N THR A 87 -4.12 3.20 -0.22
CA THR A 87 -5.28 4.02 -0.58
C THR A 87 -5.04 4.83 -1.84
N ILE A 88 -6.13 5.26 -2.50
CA ILE A 88 -6.04 6.11 -3.69
C ILE A 88 -5.32 7.43 -3.38
N ASP A 89 -5.62 8.05 -2.23
CA ASP A 89 -5.04 9.33 -1.84
C ASP A 89 -3.52 9.22 -1.64
N GLU A 90 -3.05 8.17 -0.98
CA GLU A 90 -1.62 7.91 -0.77
C GLU A 90 -0.91 7.59 -2.09
N LEU A 91 -1.51 6.72 -2.93
CA LEU A 91 -0.93 6.36 -4.22
C LEU A 91 -0.89 7.56 -5.18
N ALA A 92 -1.90 8.44 -5.15
CA ALA A 92 -1.92 9.67 -5.91
C ALA A 92 -0.77 10.61 -5.51
N ARG A 93 -0.44 10.71 -4.23
CA ARG A 93 0.70 11.51 -3.75
C ARG A 93 2.04 10.97 -4.27
N ILE A 94 2.19 9.65 -4.33
CA ILE A 94 3.38 9.02 -4.93
C ILE A 94 3.45 9.34 -6.42
N LEU A 95 2.36 9.16 -7.16
CA LEU A 95 2.34 9.43 -8.61
C LEU A 95 2.57 10.91 -8.98
N ARG A 96 2.21 11.83 -8.08
CA ARG A 96 2.54 13.27 -8.22
C ARG A 96 3.95 13.62 -7.76
N ALA A 97 4.74 12.62 -7.37
CA ALA A 97 6.08 12.79 -6.80
C ALA A 97 6.12 13.68 -5.53
N GLU A 98 5.01 13.78 -4.80
CA GLU A 98 4.92 14.50 -3.52
C GLU A 98 5.61 13.74 -2.38
N VAL A 99 5.68 12.42 -2.49
CA VAL A 99 6.39 11.52 -1.58
C VAL A 99 7.29 10.58 -2.39
N PRO A 100 8.52 10.34 -1.94
CA PRO A 100 9.36 9.33 -2.58
C PRO A 100 8.78 7.93 -2.33
N THR A 101 8.98 7.03 -3.30
CA THR A 101 8.79 5.59 -3.07
C THR A 101 10.07 5.02 -2.47
N SER A 102 9.95 3.98 -1.66
CA SER A 102 11.11 3.24 -1.14
C SER A 102 11.92 2.52 -2.24
N GLY A 103 11.41 2.55 -3.46
CA GLY A 103 12.01 1.82 -4.57
C GLY A 103 11.84 0.30 -4.45
N TRP A 104 12.43 -0.44 -5.40
CA TRP A 104 12.40 -1.89 -5.31
C TRP A 104 13.40 -2.41 -4.26
N SER A 105 12.93 -3.33 -3.42
CA SER A 105 13.76 -4.08 -2.47
C SER A 105 13.32 -5.53 -2.45
N PRO A 106 14.23 -6.51 -2.35
CA PRO A 106 13.84 -7.90 -2.13
C PRO A 106 13.18 -8.10 -0.76
N LEU A 107 13.50 -7.29 0.23
CA LEU A 107 12.86 -7.29 1.55
C LEU A 107 11.76 -6.25 1.62
N VAL A 108 10.54 -6.69 1.89
CA VAL A 108 9.34 -5.87 2.05
C VAL A 108 8.90 -5.87 3.51
N ALA A 109 8.80 -4.71 4.12
CA ALA A 109 8.24 -4.55 5.45
C ALA A 109 6.71 -4.60 5.37
N ILE A 110 6.11 -5.75 5.68
CA ILE A 110 4.65 -5.93 5.67
C ILE A 110 4.05 -5.36 6.95
N GLN A 111 4.63 -5.70 8.08
CA GLN A 111 4.34 -5.17 9.41
C GLN A 111 5.66 -5.08 10.20
N PRO A 112 6.36 -3.92 10.20
CA PRO A 112 7.70 -3.84 10.78
C PRO A 112 7.75 -3.63 12.30
N LEU A 113 6.61 -3.30 12.91
CA LEU A 113 6.53 -2.95 14.33
C LEU A 113 6.28 -4.18 15.20
N GLY A 114 6.67 -4.08 16.48
CA GLY A 114 6.43 -5.11 17.47
C GLY A 114 7.66 -5.43 18.30
N SER A 115 7.46 -6.21 19.37
CA SER A 115 8.52 -6.59 20.31
C SER A 115 9.03 -8.02 20.12
N ARG A 116 8.32 -8.83 19.33
CA ARG A 116 8.70 -10.22 19.07
C ARG A 116 9.85 -10.30 18.05
N PRO A 117 10.59 -11.41 18.01
CA PRO A 117 11.56 -11.65 16.95
C PRO A 117 10.89 -11.62 15.57
N PRO A 118 11.51 -10.95 14.57
CA PRO A 118 10.96 -10.84 13.23
C PRO A 118 10.72 -12.20 12.56
N LEU A 119 9.60 -12.31 11.82
CA LEU A 119 9.32 -13.43 10.92
C LEU A 119 9.61 -13.01 9.48
N PHE A 120 10.43 -13.81 8.77
CA PHE A 120 10.81 -13.61 7.38
C PHE A 120 10.15 -14.67 6.50
N CYS A 121 9.32 -14.24 5.53
CA CYS A 121 8.57 -15.16 4.67
C CYS A 121 8.98 -15.01 3.20
N MET A 122 9.44 -16.13 2.60
CA MET A 122 9.84 -16.20 1.19
C MET A 122 8.62 -16.33 0.28
N HIS A 123 8.66 -15.61 -0.85
CA HIS A 123 7.59 -15.61 -1.85
C HIS A 123 7.32 -16.99 -2.45
N GLY A 124 6.08 -17.22 -2.90
CA GLY A 124 5.74 -18.36 -3.74
C GLY A 124 6.16 -18.17 -5.21
N ALA A 125 5.75 -19.09 -6.10
CA ALA A 125 6.11 -19.05 -7.53
C ALA A 125 5.73 -17.73 -8.24
N GLY A 126 4.73 -16.99 -7.76
CA GLY A 126 4.36 -15.68 -8.31
C GLY A 126 5.32 -14.54 -7.99
N GLY A 127 6.34 -14.76 -7.16
CA GLY A 127 7.38 -13.78 -6.82
C GLY A 127 6.96 -12.67 -5.87
N THR A 128 5.66 -12.40 -5.70
CA THR A 128 5.13 -11.34 -4.82
C THR A 128 4.89 -11.84 -3.40
N VAL A 129 4.90 -10.93 -2.45
CA VAL A 129 4.64 -11.18 -1.02
C VAL A 129 3.29 -10.62 -0.54
N LEU A 130 2.48 -10.05 -1.45
CA LEU A 130 1.17 -9.46 -1.09
C LEU A 130 0.24 -10.47 -0.43
N MET A 131 0.38 -11.75 -0.76
CA MET A 131 -0.37 -12.85 -0.14
C MET A 131 -0.18 -12.99 1.37
N TYR A 132 0.90 -12.44 1.93
CA TYR A 132 1.19 -12.55 3.37
C TYR A 132 0.50 -11.49 4.23
N ARG A 133 -0.23 -10.55 3.63
CA ARG A 133 -0.94 -9.50 4.38
C ARG A 133 -1.86 -10.08 5.44
N ASP A 134 -2.74 -11.00 5.07
CA ASP A 134 -3.73 -11.55 5.99
C ASP A 134 -3.07 -12.37 7.10
N LEU A 135 -2.02 -13.13 6.76
CA LEU A 135 -1.23 -13.82 7.77
C LEU A 135 -0.61 -12.85 8.78
N SER A 136 -0.02 -11.76 8.28
CA SER A 136 0.55 -10.71 9.13
C SER A 136 -0.49 -10.10 10.07
N LEU A 137 -1.69 -9.79 9.59
CA LEU A 137 -2.79 -9.27 10.40
C LEU A 137 -3.24 -10.26 11.49
N HIS A 138 -3.33 -11.55 11.16
CA HIS A 138 -3.72 -12.59 12.13
C HIS A 138 -2.67 -12.85 13.22
N LEU A 139 -1.38 -12.62 12.91
CA LEU A 139 -0.30 -12.71 13.90
C LEU A 139 -0.29 -11.52 14.88
N GLY A 140 -0.97 -10.43 14.51
CA GLY A 140 -1.14 -9.23 15.34
C GLY A 140 0.01 -8.24 15.26
N ASN A 141 -0.24 -7.04 15.80
CA ASN A 141 0.66 -5.89 15.65
C ASN A 141 1.99 -6.00 16.43
N ASP A 142 2.12 -7.01 17.32
CA ASP A 142 3.35 -7.24 18.08
C ASP A 142 4.33 -8.20 17.36
N GLN A 143 3.96 -8.72 16.20
CA GLN A 143 4.79 -9.62 15.40
C GLN A 143 5.38 -8.86 14.19
N PRO A 144 6.65 -8.44 14.24
CA PRO A 144 7.33 -7.91 13.05
C PRO A 144 7.32 -8.96 11.93
N PHE A 145 6.86 -8.55 10.74
CA PHE A 145 6.67 -9.44 9.61
C PHE A 145 7.27 -8.84 8.34
N PHE A 146 8.19 -9.57 7.73
CA PHE A 146 8.87 -9.17 6.51
C PHE A 146 8.67 -10.23 5.42
N GLY A 147 8.44 -9.77 4.20
CA GLY A 147 8.35 -10.64 3.02
C GLY A 147 9.61 -10.54 2.16
N LEU A 148 10.12 -11.65 1.67
CA LEU A 148 11.20 -11.72 0.68
C LEU A 148 10.56 -11.96 -0.70
N GLN A 149 10.60 -10.95 -1.58
CA GLN A 149 10.04 -11.00 -2.93
C GLN A 149 11.11 -11.27 -3.99
N ALA A 150 10.68 -11.80 -5.14
CA ALA A 150 11.58 -12.19 -6.22
C ALA A 150 12.30 -10.98 -6.83
N ALA A 151 13.60 -11.15 -7.10
CA ALA A 151 14.35 -10.21 -7.93
C ALA A 151 13.74 -10.10 -9.34
N GLY A 152 13.78 -8.92 -9.93
CA GLY A 152 13.27 -8.67 -11.28
C GLY A 152 11.75 -8.52 -11.40
N LEU A 153 11.00 -8.54 -10.30
CA LEU A 153 9.54 -8.31 -10.31
C LEU A 153 9.16 -6.93 -10.88
N ASP A 154 9.99 -5.94 -10.68
CA ASP A 154 9.84 -4.59 -11.23
C ASP A 154 10.38 -4.48 -12.67
N GLY A 155 11.01 -5.53 -13.19
CA GLY A 155 11.65 -5.56 -14.51
C GLY A 155 12.97 -4.78 -14.59
N SER A 156 13.54 -4.34 -13.46
CA SER A 156 14.83 -3.65 -13.42
C SER A 156 16.02 -4.60 -13.61
N SER A 157 15.82 -5.89 -13.31
CA SER A 157 16.82 -6.95 -13.46
C SER A 157 16.17 -8.24 -13.97
N ALA A 158 16.99 -9.18 -14.43
CA ALA A 158 16.52 -10.53 -14.71
C ALA A 158 16.16 -11.24 -13.40
N PRO A 159 15.13 -12.10 -13.40
CA PRO A 159 14.85 -12.98 -12.28
C PRO A 159 16.04 -13.89 -11.97
N LEU A 160 16.27 -14.22 -10.71
CA LEU A 160 17.24 -15.22 -10.31
C LEU A 160 16.79 -16.61 -10.78
N ALA A 161 17.72 -17.41 -11.28
CA ALA A 161 17.41 -18.67 -11.94
C ALA A 161 17.44 -19.88 -10.99
N THR A 162 18.14 -19.77 -9.85
CA THR A 162 18.33 -20.90 -8.92
C THR A 162 17.86 -20.55 -7.51
N ILE A 163 17.54 -21.59 -6.73
CA ILE A 163 17.14 -21.46 -5.32
C ILE A 163 18.32 -20.92 -4.49
N GLU A 164 19.53 -21.37 -4.80
CA GLU A 164 20.76 -20.95 -4.12
C GLU A 164 21.04 -19.45 -4.30
N GLU A 165 20.89 -18.92 -5.51
CA GLU A 165 21.02 -17.48 -5.78
C GLU A 165 19.98 -16.66 -5.01
N MET A 166 18.71 -17.15 -4.94
CA MET A 166 17.67 -16.52 -4.15
C MET A 166 18.01 -16.55 -2.66
N ALA A 167 18.43 -17.68 -2.14
CA ALA A 167 18.80 -17.84 -0.74
C ALA A 167 19.98 -16.92 -0.36
N GLU A 168 21.02 -16.84 -1.20
CA GLU A 168 22.15 -15.94 -0.96
C GLU A 168 21.71 -14.47 -0.87
N LEU A 169 20.84 -14.02 -1.78
CA LEU A 169 20.29 -12.68 -1.75
C LEU A 169 19.47 -12.44 -0.46
N TYR A 170 18.60 -13.37 -0.09
CA TYR A 170 17.71 -13.19 1.05
C TYR A 170 18.45 -13.26 2.38
N VAL A 171 19.45 -14.11 2.53
CA VAL A 171 20.34 -14.11 3.71
C VAL A 171 20.99 -12.72 3.91
N LYS A 172 21.46 -12.08 2.84
CA LYS A 172 22.05 -10.74 2.91
C LYS A 172 21.01 -9.71 3.43
N GLU A 173 19.80 -9.75 2.92
CA GLU A 173 18.73 -8.82 3.32
C GLU A 173 18.24 -9.08 4.76
N ILE A 174 18.06 -10.34 5.13
CA ILE A 174 17.68 -10.72 6.51
C ILE A 174 18.73 -10.21 7.50
N ARG A 175 20.03 -10.42 7.20
CA ARG A 175 21.11 -9.99 8.09
C ARG A 175 21.28 -8.47 8.19
N ARG A 176 20.84 -7.72 7.19
CA ARG A 176 20.79 -6.25 7.28
C ARG A 176 19.74 -5.78 8.27
N THR A 177 18.60 -6.48 8.33
CA THR A 177 17.48 -6.17 9.24
C THR A 177 17.71 -6.73 10.63
N GLN A 178 18.21 -7.96 10.73
CA GLN A 178 18.52 -8.66 11.98
C GLN A 178 19.94 -9.24 11.89
N PRO A 179 20.96 -8.53 12.41
CA PRO A 179 22.37 -8.96 12.27
C PRO A 179 22.71 -10.27 12.96
N ARG A 180 21.93 -10.70 13.97
CA ARG A 180 22.18 -11.92 14.76
C ARG A 180 20.91 -12.72 14.93
N GLY A 181 21.02 -14.05 14.80
CA GLY A 181 19.93 -15.00 15.07
C GLY A 181 19.56 -15.12 16.56
N PRO A 182 18.55 -15.96 16.88
CA PRO A 182 17.93 -16.89 15.95
C PRO A 182 17.01 -16.20 14.93
N TYR A 183 16.90 -16.79 13.73
CA TYR A 183 16.02 -16.30 12.67
C TYR A 183 14.76 -17.15 12.59
N PHE A 184 13.61 -16.52 12.45
CA PHE A 184 12.34 -17.17 12.17
C PHE A 184 12.04 -17.02 10.69
N ILE A 185 12.04 -18.16 9.98
CA ILE A 185 11.96 -18.22 8.53
C ILE A 185 10.79 -19.10 8.13
N ALA A 186 10.02 -18.67 7.16
CA ALA A 186 8.91 -19.43 6.60
C ALA A 186 8.81 -19.20 5.09
N GLY A 187 8.02 -20.03 4.41
CA GLY A 187 7.75 -19.86 2.99
C GLY A 187 6.56 -20.70 2.56
N TYR A 188 5.82 -20.21 1.58
CA TYR A 188 4.69 -20.92 0.98
C TYR A 188 5.08 -21.48 -0.39
N CYS A 189 4.67 -22.72 -0.69
CA CYS A 189 4.92 -23.36 -1.98
C CYS A 189 6.44 -23.41 -2.29
N MET A 190 6.88 -22.87 -3.43
CA MET A 190 8.30 -22.74 -3.78
C MET A 190 9.09 -21.99 -2.69
N GLY A 191 8.47 -21.02 -2.03
CA GLY A 191 9.11 -20.29 -0.93
C GLY A 191 9.51 -21.16 0.24
N GLY A 192 8.87 -22.33 0.44
CA GLY A 192 9.31 -23.33 1.43
C GLY A 192 10.67 -23.95 1.07
N THR A 193 10.94 -24.21 -0.21
CA THR A 193 12.22 -24.70 -0.69
C THR A 193 13.32 -23.63 -0.51
N VAL A 194 13.00 -22.37 -0.86
CA VAL A 194 13.92 -21.24 -0.66
C VAL A 194 14.21 -21.04 0.83
N ALA A 195 13.17 -21.12 1.69
CA ALA A 195 13.34 -20.99 3.13
C ALA A 195 14.23 -22.09 3.71
N TYR A 196 14.12 -23.32 3.20
CA TYR A 196 15.01 -24.43 3.58
C TYR A 196 16.47 -24.16 3.21
N GLU A 197 16.72 -23.61 2.02
CA GLU A 197 18.07 -23.27 1.56
C GLU A 197 18.67 -22.07 2.33
N VAL A 198 17.83 -21.15 2.81
CA VAL A 198 18.24 -20.00 3.65
C VAL A 198 18.65 -20.44 5.05
N ALA A 199 18.10 -21.56 5.59
CA ALA A 199 18.28 -22.00 6.97
C ALA A 199 19.62 -22.66 7.22
#